data_797efb3763138e4a145d06ec2b2b44a6
#
_entry.id   797efb3763138e4a145d06ec2b2b44a6
#
_cell.length_a   1.000
_cell.length_b   1.000
_cell.length_c   1.000
_cell.angle_alpha   90.00
_cell.angle_beta   90.00
_cell.angle_gamma   90.00
#
_symmetry.space_group_name_H-M   'P 1'
#
loop_
_entity.id
_entity.type
_entity.pdbx_description
1 polymer ?
#
loop_
_entity_poly.entity_id
_entity_poly.type
_entity_poly.pdbx_seq_one_letter_code
_entity_poly.pdbx_strand_id
1 'polypeptide(L)'
;MKGGCEEVGALLILDEIEPGFGRTGKLFAFEHYGIVPDILVMGKGMGGGVPVGAFMSSREIMETLSHSPKLGHITTFGGNPLIAASSYATLKEVLESGLMDEVDEKEKLFRKLLVHPKIKNINGRGLMLAVNLGSPEYTLDVAKRCMEKGLVVFWQLYRNEYLRISPPLTLSFDEIREGCGIILAVLNDD
;
A
#
# COMPACT_ATOMS: atom_id res chain seq x y z
N MET A 1 20.93 1.25 -2.20
CA MET A 1 20.44 1.16 -0.79
C MET A 1 20.93 -0.14 -0.13
N LYS A 2 20.58 -1.34 -0.63
CA LYS A 2 21.03 -2.62 -0.03
C LYS A 2 22.57 -2.70 0.07
N GLY A 3 23.30 -2.43 -1.03
CA GLY A 3 24.76 -2.42 -1.00
C GLY A 3 25.39 -1.45 0.02
N GLY A 4 24.80 -0.24 0.17
CA GLY A 4 25.29 0.68 1.20
C GLY A 4 25.04 0.20 2.63
N CYS A 5 23.98 -0.57 2.88
CA CYS A 5 23.77 -1.22 4.18
C CYS A 5 24.85 -2.30 4.42
N GLU A 6 25.12 -3.10 3.41
CA GLU A 6 26.16 -4.16 3.48
C GLU A 6 27.56 -3.61 3.75
N GLU A 7 27.91 -2.50 3.10
CA GLU A 7 29.22 -1.83 3.29
C GLU A 7 29.47 -1.39 4.74
N VAL A 8 28.41 -1.05 5.48
CA VAL A 8 28.52 -0.56 6.87
C VAL A 8 28.02 -1.57 7.90
N GLY A 9 27.64 -2.78 7.48
CA GLY A 9 27.14 -3.83 8.38
C GLY A 9 25.76 -3.53 8.97
N ALA A 10 24.95 -2.68 8.30
CA ALA A 10 23.59 -2.35 8.73
C ALA A 10 22.57 -3.31 8.11
N LEU A 11 21.50 -3.60 8.86
CA LEU A 11 20.35 -4.38 8.36
C LEU A 11 19.41 -3.47 7.58
N LEU A 12 18.94 -3.95 6.43
CA LEU A 12 17.87 -3.29 5.65
C LEU A 12 16.53 -3.84 6.10
N ILE A 13 15.70 -2.98 6.70
CA ILE A 13 14.30 -3.27 7.05
C ILE A 13 13.40 -2.60 6.02
N LEU A 14 12.52 -3.36 5.38
CA LEU A 14 11.51 -2.81 4.48
C LEU A 14 10.12 -2.94 5.08
N ASP A 15 9.43 -1.81 5.18
CA ASP A 15 8.03 -1.72 5.56
C ASP A 15 7.15 -1.93 4.31
N GLU A 16 6.62 -3.15 4.20
CA GLU A 16 5.68 -3.55 3.15
C GLU A 16 4.23 -3.66 3.67
N ILE A 17 3.93 -2.99 4.79
CA ILE A 17 2.58 -3.00 5.40
C ILE A 17 1.53 -2.45 4.44
N GLU A 18 1.87 -1.43 3.65
CA GLU A 18 0.96 -0.84 2.67
C GLU A 18 1.24 -1.27 1.23
N PRO A 19 2.51 -1.27 0.74
CA PRO A 19 2.80 -1.62 -0.64
C PRO A 19 2.75 -3.12 -0.95
N GLY A 20 2.81 -3.97 0.07
CA GLY A 20 2.75 -5.43 -0.09
C GLY A 20 1.39 -5.97 -0.52
N PHE A 21 1.34 -7.26 -0.73
CA PHE A 21 0.14 -8.03 -1.11
C PHE A 21 -0.51 -7.53 -2.41
N GLY A 22 0.29 -7.36 -3.46
CA GLY A 22 -0.19 -7.07 -4.81
C GLY A 22 -0.38 -5.58 -5.13
N ARG A 23 -0.30 -4.68 -4.14
CA ARG A 23 -0.62 -3.26 -4.29
C ARG A 23 0.11 -2.57 -5.43
N THR A 24 1.34 -2.98 -5.72
CA THR A 24 2.20 -2.39 -6.76
C THR A 24 2.33 -3.24 -8.03
N GLY A 25 1.52 -4.30 -8.18
CA GLY A 25 1.59 -5.25 -9.28
C GLY A 25 2.63 -6.38 -9.08
N LYS A 26 3.25 -6.43 -7.91
CA LYS A 26 4.08 -7.54 -7.41
C LYS A 26 3.60 -7.91 -6.03
N LEU A 27 3.91 -9.12 -5.55
CA LEU A 27 3.52 -9.51 -4.20
C LEU A 27 4.08 -8.54 -3.17
N PHE A 28 5.36 -8.14 -3.32
CA PHE A 28 6.00 -7.09 -2.54
C PHE A 28 6.67 -6.05 -3.44
N ALA A 29 6.67 -4.80 -3.00
CA ALA A 29 7.22 -3.70 -3.78
C ALA A 29 8.74 -3.82 -4.00
N PHE A 30 9.49 -4.43 -3.08
CA PHE A 30 10.92 -4.63 -3.20
C PHE A 30 11.33 -5.45 -4.44
N GLU A 31 10.43 -6.30 -4.94
CA GLU A 31 10.66 -7.11 -6.13
C GLU A 31 10.92 -6.27 -7.38
N HIS A 32 10.36 -5.05 -7.45
CA HIS A 32 10.61 -4.12 -8.56
C HIS A 32 12.06 -3.64 -8.64
N TYR A 33 12.79 -3.76 -7.55
CA TYR A 33 14.17 -3.26 -7.42
C TYR A 33 15.20 -4.38 -7.44
N GLY A 34 14.77 -5.65 -7.50
CA GLY A 34 15.66 -6.81 -7.51
C GLY A 34 16.48 -6.94 -6.22
N ILE A 35 15.98 -6.45 -5.08
CA ILE A 35 16.63 -6.55 -3.77
C ILE A 35 15.83 -7.48 -2.86
N VAL A 36 16.52 -8.02 -1.84
CA VAL A 36 15.87 -8.76 -0.75
C VAL A 36 16.26 -8.08 0.57
N PRO A 37 15.29 -7.66 1.39
CA PRO A 37 15.58 -7.05 2.68
C PRO A 37 16.10 -8.08 3.68
N ASP A 38 16.77 -7.61 4.74
CA ASP A 38 17.15 -8.44 5.87
C ASP A 38 15.96 -8.72 6.77
N ILE A 39 15.06 -7.73 6.91
CA ILE A 39 13.81 -7.85 7.65
C ILE A 39 12.67 -7.28 6.78
N LEU A 40 11.63 -8.06 6.59
CA LEU A 40 10.39 -7.68 5.90
C LEU A 40 9.28 -7.49 6.91
N VAL A 41 8.64 -6.31 6.91
CA VAL A 41 7.49 -6.00 7.79
C VAL A 41 6.20 -6.01 6.97
N MET A 42 5.18 -6.69 7.47
CA MET A 42 3.91 -6.94 6.77
C MET A 42 2.71 -6.68 7.66
N GLY A 43 1.57 -6.36 7.06
CA GLY A 43 0.33 -6.12 7.79
C GLY A 43 -0.83 -5.74 6.87
N LYS A 44 -1.82 -5.02 7.38
CA LYS A 44 -2.98 -4.51 6.61
C LYS A 44 -3.60 -5.56 5.68
N GLY A 45 -3.36 -5.42 4.37
CA GLY A 45 -3.88 -6.31 3.33
C GLY A 45 -3.61 -7.80 3.59
N MET A 46 -2.51 -8.13 4.28
CA MET A 46 -2.18 -9.49 4.69
C MET A 46 -3.33 -10.17 5.46
N GLY A 47 -4.07 -9.41 6.27
CA GLY A 47 -5.08 -9.97 7.17
C GLY A 47 -6.43 -10.29 6.54
N GLY A 48 -6.70 -9.82 5.31
CA GLY A 48 -7.99 -10.08 4.66
C GLY A 48 -9.22 -9.59 5.45
N GLY A 49 -9.05 -8.45 6.17
CA GLY A 49 -10.09 -7.88 7.04
C GLY A 49 -9.87 -8.17 8.53
N VAL A 50 -8.96 -9.06 8.91
CA VAL A 50 -8.59 -9.33 10.30
C VAL A 50 -7.34 -8.52 10.66
N PRO A 51 -7.29 -7.84 11.83
CA PRO A 51 -6.08 -7.14 12.27
C PRO A 51 -4.90 -8.09 12.42
N VAL A 52 -3.80 -7.79 11.73
CA VAL A 52 -2.58 -8.60 11.75
C VAL A 52 -1.35 -7.73 11.50
N GLY A 53 -0.26 -8.11 12.11
CA GLY A 53 1.08 -7.65 11.79
C GLY A 53 2.04 -8.82 11.84
N ALA A 54 3.03 -8.82 10.97
CA ALA A 54 4.09 -9.81 10.95
C ALA A 54 5.39 -9.17 10.50
N PHE A 55 6.49 -9.76 10.92
CA PHE A 55 7.78 -9.52 10.29
C PHE A 55 8.47 -10.87 10.06
N MET A 56 9.35 -10.90 9.09
CA MET A 56 10.06 -12.10 8.69
C MET A 56 11.52 -11.75 8.39
N SER A 57 12.42 -12.67 8.74
CA SER A 57 13.85 -12.51 8.53
C SER A 57 14.54 -13.87 8.40
N SER A 58 15.87 -13.88 8.24
CA SER A 58 16.65 -15.10 8.29
C SER A 58 16.55 -15.77 9.68
N ARG A 59 16.80 -17.09 9.71
CA ARG A 59 16.85 -17.83 10.97
C ARG A 59 17.83 -17.22 11.96
N GLU A 60 19.00 -16.84 11.50
CA GLU A 60 20.06 -16.25 12.32
C GLU A 60 19.60 -14.98 13.05
N ILE A 61 18.95 -14.05 12.33
CA ILE A 61 18.40 -12.83 12.93
C ILE A 61 17.25 -13.17 13.88
N MET A 62 16.34 -14.07 13.51
CA MET A 62 15.19 -14.45 14.34
C MET A 62 15.61 -15.16 15.63
N GLU A 63 16.67 -15.96 15.61
CA GLU A 63 17.19 -16.65 16.80
C GLU A 63 17.68 -15.69 17.89
N THR A 64 18.13 -14.48 17.54
CA THR A 64 18.53 -13.46 18.53
C THR A 64 17.38 -13.09 19.48
N LEU A 65 16.14 -13.25 19.07
CA LEU A 65 14.94 -12.97 19.87
C LEU A 65 14.59 -14.09 20.88
N SER A 66 15.29 -15.23 20.81
CA SER A 66 14.92 -16.44 21.56
C SER A 66 15.67 -16.61 22.88
N HIS A 67 16.77 -15.89 23.11
CA HIS A 67 17.73 -16.27 24.15
C HIS A 67 17.86 -15.28 25.30
N SER A 68 17.94 -13.99 25.05
CA SER A 68 18.22 -13.01 26.11
C SER A 68 17.42 -11.72 25.91
N PRO A 69 16.27 -11.58 26.52
CA PRO A 69 15.61 -12.54 27.44
C PRO A 69 14.96 -13.71 26.70
N LYS A 70 14.76 -14.85 27.40
CA LYS A 70 13.90 -15.92 26.89
C LYS A 70 12.50 -15.37 26.57
N LEU A 71 11.94 -15.76 25.44
CA LEU A 71 10.65 -15.25 24.96
C LEU A 71 10.67 -13.72 24.74
N GLY A 72 11.83 -13.18 24.32
CA GLY A 72 12.03 -11.75 24.12
C GLY A 72 11.09 -11.08 23.12
N HIS A 73 10.42 -11.90 22.25
CA HIS A 73 9.40 -11.44 21.34
C HIS A 73 8.18 -12.36 21.40
N ILE A 74 7.22 -12.01 22.25
CA ILE A 74 5.90 -12.65 22.35
C ILE A 74 4.80 -11.60 22.35
N THR A 75 3.65 -11.97 21.81
CA THR A 75 2.42 -11.19 21.87
C THR A 75 1.26 -12.09 22.27
N THR A 76 0.26 -11.54 22.95
CA THR A 76 -0.91 -12.31 23.42
C THR A 76 -1.63 -13.01 22.26
N PHE A 77 -1.73 -12.36 21.11
CA PHE A 77 -2.46 -12.88 19.96
C PHE A 77 -1.57 -13.34 18.80
N GLY A 78 -0.24 -13.31 18.98
CA GLY A 78 0.72 -13.76 17.98
C GLY A 78 0.52 -15.26 17.65
N GLY A 79 0.50 -15.60 16.36
CA GLY A 79 0.27 -16.96 15.90
C GLY A 79 -1.16 -17.48 16.11
N ASN A 80 -2.14 -16.60 16.36
CA ASN A 80 -3.54 -16.99 16.51
C ASN A 80 -4.04 -17.72 15.26
N PRO A 81 -4.67 -18.91 15.39
CA PRO A 81 -5.11 -19.71 14.25
C PRO A 81 -6.10 -19.01 13.32
N LEU A 82 -6.98 -18.15 13.84
CA LEU A 82 -7.91 -17.38 13.02
C LEU A 82 -7.16 -16.38 12.13
N ILE A 83 -6.21 -15.65 12.70
CA ILE A 83 -5.36 -14.71 11.97
C ILE A 83 -4.54 -15.44 10.90
N ALA A 84 -3.94 -16.57 11.26
CA ALA A 84 -3.16 -17.38 10.33
C ALA A 84 -4.00 -17.91 9.17
N ALA A 85 -5.20 -18.39 9.44
CA ALA A 85 -6.13 -18.88 8.42
C ALA A 85 -6.59 -17.75 7.47
N SER A 86 -6.93 -16.59 8.01
CA SER A 86 -7.32 -15.42 7.21
C SER A 86 -6.16 -14.93 6.34
N SER A 87 -4.96 -14.81 6.89
CA SER A 87 -3.76 -14.40 6.14
C SER A 87 -3.40 -15.40 5.03
N TYR A 88 -3.53 -16.71 5.31
CA TYR A 88 -3.32 -17.74 4.31
C TYR A 88 -4.32 -17.65 3.16
N ALA A 89 -5.62 -17.49 3.48
CA ALA A 89 -6.67 -17.34 2.47
C ALA A 89 -6.43 -16.10 1.60
N THR A 90 -6.06 -14.98 2.22
CA THR A 90 -5.75 -13.74 1.50
C THR A 90 -4.54 -13.88 0.59
N LEU A 91 -3.46 -14.47 1.08
CA LEU A 91 -2.26 -14.70 0.29
C LEU A 91 -2.58 -15.60 -0.92
N LYS A 92 -3.32 -16.67 -0.70
CA LYS A 92 -3.75 -17.58 -1.76
C LYS A 92 -4.58 -16.85 -2.83
N GLU A 93 -5.58 -16.07 -2.41
CA GLU A 93 -6.41 -15.28 -3.32
C GLU A 93 -5.57 -14.30 -4.14
N VAL A 94 -4.69 -13.54 -3.51
CA VAL A 94 -3.82 -12.58 -4.21
C VAL A 94 -2.93 -13.27 -5.24
N LEU A 95 -2.43 -14.47 -4.96
CA LEU A 95 -1.55 -15.21 -5.87
C LEU A 95 -2.29 -15.91 -7.02
N GLU A 96 -3.53 -16.37 -6.80
CA GLU A 96 -4.24 -17.25 -7.73
C GLU A 96 -5.34 -16.55 -8.54
N SER A 97 -5.81 -15.36 -8.10
CA SER A 97 -6.97 -14.69 -8.71
C SER A 97 -6.66 -13.88 -9.97
N GLY A 98 -5.38 -13.63 -10.28
CA GLY A 98 -4.99 -12.74 -11.37
C GLY A 98 -5.15 -11.22 -11.06
N LEU A 99 -5.61 -10.84 -9.86
CA LEU A 99 -5.81 -9.44 -9.48
C LEU A 99 -4.55 -8.59 -9.58
N MET A 100 -3.37 -9.17 -9.34
CA MET A 100 -2.09 -8.46 -9.48
C MET A 100 -1.76 -8.13 -10.94
N ASP A 101 -2.19 -8.95 -11.88
CA ASP A 101 -1.87 -8.78 -13.32
C ASP A 101 -2.56 -7.56 -13.90
N GLU A 102 -3.69 -7.13 -13.32
CA GLU A 102 -4.44 -5.96 -13.75
C GLU A 102 -3.92 -4.63 -13.17
N VAL A 103 -3.04 -4.66 -12.18
CA VAL A 103 -2.64 -3.47 -11.41
C VAL A 103 -1.96 -2.43 -12.30
N ASP A 104 -1.07 -2.85 -13.19
CA ASP A 104 -0.37 -1.93 -14.09
C ASP A 104 -1.34 -1.24 -15.08
N GLU A 105 -2.35 -1.96 -15.57
CA GLU A 105 -3.38 -1.39 -16.47
C GLU A 105 -4.32 -0.44 -15.71
N LYS A 106 -4.67 -0.78 -14.47
CA LYS A 106 -5.45 0.10 -13.59
C LYS A 106 -4.68 1.39 -13.27
N GLU A 107 -3.38 1.31 -12.98
CA GLU A 107 -2.53 2.49 -12.81
C GLU A 107 -2.53 3.38 -14.05
N LYS A 108 -2.29 2.78 -15.23
CA LYS A 108 -2.31 3.52 -16.51
C LYS A 108 -3.64 4.23 -16.72
N LEU A 109 -4.75 3.58 -16.39
CA LEU A 109 -6.09 4.18 -16.50
C LEU A 109 -6.26 5.37 -15.56
N PHE A 110 -5.87 5.25 -14.27
CA PHE A 110 -5.89 6.38 -13.35
C PHE A 110 -5.09 7.57 -13.89
N ARG A 111 -3.85 7.34 -14.34
CA ARG A 111 -2.98 8.39 -14.88
C ARG A 111 -3.53 9.02 -16.16
N LYS A 112 -4.19 8.23 -17.01
CA LYS A 112 -4.84 8.70 -18.24
C LYS A 112 -6.04 9.59 -17.95
N LEU A 113 -6.84 9.25 -16.95
CA LEU A 113 -8.08 9.95 -16.64
C LEU A 113 -7.83 11.19 -15.77
N LEU A 114 -6.95 11.13 -14.78
CA LEU A 114 -6.67 12.22 -13.85
C LEU A 114 -5.72 13.26 -14.46
N VAL A 115 -6.20 13.90 -15.53
CA VAL A 115 -5.52 15.01 -16.20
C VAL A 115 -6.35 16.29 -16.01
N HIS A 116 -5.80 17.27 -15.25
CA HIS A 116 -6.48 18.52 -14.95
C HIS A 116 -5.44 19.59 -14.59
N PRO A 117 -5.66 20.90 -14.93
CA PRO A 117 -4.70 21.98 -14.62
C PRO A 117 -4.34 22.12 -13.13
N LYS A 118 -5.25 21.76 -12.24
CA LYS A 118 -5.03 21.79 -10.78
C LYS A 118 -4.26 20.57 -10.25
N ILE A 119 -4.04 19.53 -11.05
CA ILE A 119 -3.20 18.38 -10.73
C ILE A 119 -1.76 18.69 -11.18
N LYS A 120 -0.86 18.86 -10.23
CA LYS A 120 0.55 19.16 -10.52
C LYS A 120 1.34 17.95 -10.99
N ASN A 121 1.14 16.81 -10.35
CA ASN A 121 1.72 15.51 -10.71
C ASN A 121 0.99 14.36 -10.00
N ILE A 122 1.25 13.13 -10.43
CA ILE A 122 0.79 11.90 -9.76
C ILE A 122 2.02 11.03 -9.49
N ASN A 123 2.31 10.85 -8.21
CA ASN A 123 3.39 9.98 -7.72
C ASN A 123 2.84 8.61 -7.32
N GLY A 124 3.75 7.64 -7.19
CA GLY A 124 3.40 6.29 -6.73
C GLY A 124 3.49 5.25 -7.84
N ARG A 125 3.07 4.02 -7.52
CA ARG A 125 3.09 2.87 -8.41
C ARG A 125 1.90 1.95 -8.13
N GLY A 126 1.35 1.36 -9.19
CA GLY A 126 0.20 0.47 -9.12
C GLY A 126 -1.02 1.17 -8.53
N LEU A 127 -1.66 0.54 -7.56
CA LEU A 127 -2.80 1.09 -6.84
C LEU A 127 -2.40 1.78 -5.53
N MET A 128 -1.24 2.42 -5.51
CA MET A 128 -0.74 3.26 -4.42
C MET A 128 -0.27 4.59 -5.00
N LEU A 129 -1.24 5.46 -5.33
CA LEU A 129 -1.00 6.73 -6.00
C LEU A 129 -1.27 7.92 -5.08
N ALA A 130 -0.56 9.01 -5.36
CA ALA A 130 -0.69 10.28 -4.66
C ALA A 130 -0.81 11.40 -5.70
N VAL A 131 -1.96 12.06 -5.75
CA VAL A 131 -2.30 13.14 -6.68
C VAL A 131 -2.00 14.48 -6.03
N ASN A 132 -1.02 15.21 -6.53
CA ASN A 132 -0.62 16.50 -5.98
C ASN A 132 -1.58 17.60 -6.41
N LEU A 133 -2.29 18.20 -5.46
CA LEU A 133 -3.21 19.32 -5.65
C LEU A 133 -2.62 20.67 -5.21
N GLY A 134 -1.41 20.67 -4.64
CA GLY A 134 -0.60 21.86 -4.40
C GLY A 134 -0.75 22.51 -3.04
N SER A 135 -1.88 22.36 -2.31
CA SER A 135 -2.00 22.83 -0.94
C SER A 135 -2.77 21.83 -0.06
N PRO A 136 -2.43 21.74 1.24
CA PRO A 136 -3.15 20.91 2.20
C PRO A 136 -4.61 21.29 2.33
N GLU A 137 -4.92 22.58 2.41
CA GLU A 137 -6.28 23.10 2.60
C GLU A 137 -7.16 22.74 1.40
N TYR A 138 -6.63 22.93 0.20
CA TYR A 138 -7.35 22.60 -1.04
C TYR A 138 -7.56 21.08 -1.17
N THR A 139 -6.55 20.28 -0.84
CA THR A 139 -6.68 18.80 -0.88
C THR A 139 -7.72 18.30 0.10
N LEU A 140 -7.79 18.89 1.30
CA LEU A 140 -8.81 18.55 2.30
C LEU A 140 -10.23 18.93 1.81
N ASP A 141 -10.38 20.11 1.19
CA ASP A 141 -11.66 20.54 0.60
C ASP A 141 -12.11 19.58 -0.51
N VAL A 142 -11.23 19.29 -1.45
CA VAL A 142 -11.50 18.32 -2.53
C VAL A 142 -11.90 16.96 -1.97
N ALA A 143 -11.21 16.46 -0.94
CA ALA A 143 -11.53 15.18 -0.33
C ALA A 143 -12.94 15.19 0.30
N LYS A 144 -13.34 16.24 1.00
CA LYS A 144 -14.68 16.40 1.58
C LYS A 144 -15.77 16.44 0.49
N ARG A 145 -15.58 17.21 -0.55
CA ARG A 145 -16.52 17.33 -1.67
C ARG A 145 -16.66 16.02 -2.47
N CYS A 146 -15.57 15.25 -2.59
CA CYS A 146 -15.63 13.89 -3.14
C CYS A 146 -16.50 12.99 -2.27
N MET A 147 -16.35 13.04 -0.94
CA MET A 147 -17.18 12.25 -0.02
C MET A 147 -18.66 12.63 -0.11
N GLU A 148 -18.98 13.91 -0.25
CA GLU A 148 -20.36 14.37 -0.48
C GLU A 148 -20.98 13.82 -1.78
N LYS A 149 -20.13 13.54 -2.79
CA LYS A 149 -20.53 12.91 -4.06
C LYS A 149 -20.42 11.37 -4.03
N GLY A 150 -20.17 10.76 -2.85
CA GLY A 150 -20.15 9.31 -2.65
C GLY A 150 -18.79 8.64 -2.87
N LEU A 151 -17.73 9.41 -3.11
CA LEU A 151 -16.37 8.87 -3.28
C LEU A 151 -15.53 9.09 -2.03
N VAL A 152 -15.16 8.00 -1.33
CA VAL A 152 -14.30 8.06 -0.17
C VAL A 152 -12.83 8.14 -0.60
N VAL A 153 -12.22 9.29 -0.39
CA VAL A 153 -10.79 9.54 -0.62
C VAL A 153 -10.20 10.29 0.55
N PHE A 154 -8.88 10.17 0.74
CA PHE A 154 -8.16 10.83 1.83
C PHE A 154 -6.93 11.55 1.30
N TRP A 155 -6.34 12.40 2.15
CA TRP A 155 -5.02 12.99 1.92
C TRP A 155 -3.90 12.09 2.45
N GLN A 156 -2.66 12.34 2.04
CA GLN A 156 -1.48 11.68 2.60
C GLN A 156 -1.12 12.29 3.96
N LEU A 157 -0.83 11.43 4.98
CA LEU A 157 -0.63 11.87 6.36
C LEU A 157 0.54 12.86 6.55
N TYR A 158 1.64 12.66 5.82
CA TYR A 158 2.86 13.47 5.95
C TYR A 158 3.07 14.46 4.79
N ARG A 159 2.22 14.40 3.78
CA ARG A 159 2.24 15.24 2.58
C ARG A 159 0.80 15.60 2.22
N ASN A 160 0.19 16.44 3.06
CA ASN A 160 -1.26 16.72 3.03
C ASN A 160 -1.73 17.42 1.74
N GLU A 161 -0.80 17.95 0.93
CA GLU A 161 -1.08 18.49 -0.40
C GLU A 161 -1.34 17.40 -1.46
N TYR A 162 -1.27 16.11 -1.08
CA TYR A 162 -1.56 15.00 -1.97
C TYR A 162 -2.86 14.30 -1.60
N LEU A 163 -3.76 14.15 -2.56
CA LEU A 163 -4.92 13.26 -2.48
C LEU A 163 -4.45 11.82 -2.68
N ARG A 164 -4.81 10.94 -1.75
CA ARG A 164 -4.39 9.54 -1.76
C ARG A 164 -5.37 8.69 -2.57
N ILE A 165 -4.86 7.86 -3.47
CA ILE A 165 -5.60 6.84 -4.20
C ILE A 165 -5.00 5.48 -3.88
N SER A 166 -5.72 4.69 -3.08
CA SER A 166 -5.32 3.34 -2.69
C SER A 166 -6.54 2.41 -2.60
N PRO A 167 -7.22 2.17 -3.74
CA PRO A 167 -8.42 1.35 -3.79
C PRO A 167 -8.12 -0.13 -3.58
N PRO A 168 -9.12 -0.99 -3.33
CA PRO A 168 -8.92 -2.44 -3.29
C PRO A 168 -8.42 -2.97 -4.66
N LEU A 169 -7.70 -4.10 -4.66
CA LEU A 169 -7.24 -4.75 -5.90
C LEU A 169 -8.41 -5.14 -6.81
N THR A 170 -9.56 -5.45 -6.19
CA THR A 170 -10.80 -5.87 -6.88
C THR A 170 -11.53 -4.74 -7.60
N LEU A 171 -11.08 -3.47 -7.46
CA LEU A 171 -11.72 -2.35 -8.13
C LEU A 171 -11.76 -2.56 -9.65
N SER A 172 -12.94 -2.48 -10.24
CA SER A 172 -13.14 -2.63 -11.68
C SER A 172 -12.67 -1.39 -12.47
N PHE A 173 -12.46 -1.56 -13.78
CA PHE A 173 -12.13 -0.43 -14.66
C PHE A 173 -13.25 0.60 -14.77
N ASP A 174 -14.51 0.19 -14.61
CA ASP A 174 -15.66 1.11 -14.64
C ASP A 174 -15.76 1.93 -13.35
N GLU A 175 -15.51 1.32 -12.19
CA GLU A 175 -15.42 2.04 -10.91
C GLU A 175 -14.23 3.04 -10.91
N ILE A 176 -13.11 2.71 -11.58
CA ILE A 176 -12.01 3.68 -11.78
C ILE A 176 -12.49 4.87 -12.59
N ARG A 177 -13.25 4.66 -13.67
CA ARG A 177 -13.80 5.75 -14.50
C ARG A 177 -14.77 6.62 -13.71
N GLU A 178 -15.64 6.00 -12.95
CA GLU A 178 -16.61 6.70 -12.10
C GLU A 178 -15.90 7.54 -11.03
N GLY A 179 -14.98 6.94 -10.25
CA GLY A 179 -14.23 7.64 -9.22
C GLY A 179 -13.39 8.79 -9.75
N CYS A 180 -12.69 8.59 -10.87
CA CYS A 180 -11.96 9.66 -11.54
C CYS A 180 -12.89 10.77 -12.04
N GLY A 181 -14.07 10.41 -12.57
CA GLY A 181 -15.09 11.37 -13.00
C GLY A 181 -15.57 12.27 -11.85
N ILE A 182 -15.79 11.69 -10.67
CA ILE A 182 -16.17 12.45 -9.46
C ILE A 182 -15.07 13.42 -9.06
N ILE A 183 -13.79 12.96 -9.02
CA ILE A 183 -12.65 13.83 -8.68
C ILE A 183 -12.57 15.00 -9.67
N LEU A 184 -12.64 14.73 -10.97
CA LEU A 184 -12.56 15.78 -12.00
C LEU A 184 -13.74 16.75 -11.94
N ALA A 185 -14.96 16.27 -11.67
CA ALA A 185 -16.12 17.13 -11.46
C ALA A 185 -15.90 18.08 -10.28
N VAL A 186 -15.40 17.57 -9.14
CA VAL A 186 -15.07 18.39 -7.98
C VAL A 186 -14.01 19.44 -8.31
N LEU A 187 -12.97 19.08 -9.09
CA LEU A 187 -11.92 20.03 -9.49
C LEU A 187 -12.43 21.11 -10.47
N ASN A 188 -13.47 20.81 -11.26
CA ASN A 188 -14.09 21.77 -12.19
C ASN A 188 -15.09 22.73 -11.53
N ASP A 189 -15.69 22.35 -10.39
CA ASP A 189 -16.71 23.13 -9.68
C ASP A 189 -16.12 24.33 -8.89
N ASP A 190 -14.84 24.69 -9.09
CA ASP A 190 -14.13 25.81 -8.41
C ASP A 190 -13.97 27.04 -9.32
#